data_5ba3ae61b6582b0e1b8136d1a647d820
#
_entry.id   5ba3ae61b6582b0e1b8136d1a647d820
#
_cell.length_a   1.000
_cell.length_b   1.000
_cell.length_c   1.000
_cell.angle_alpha   90.00
_cell.angle_beta   90.00
_cell.angle_gamma   90.00
#
_symmetry.space_group_name_H-M   'P 1'
#
loop_
_entity.id
_entity.type
_entity.pdbx_description
1 polymer ?
#
loop_
_entity_poly.entity_id
_entity_poly.type
_entity_poly.pdbx_seq_one_letter_code
_entity_poly.pdbx_strand_id
1 'polypeptide(L)'
;RSKPRVLFILSHSGTPQVAGEGTAADAFIRLTGSSNVLAGVQGYKPMTTEAIVAALPDVILTTTQGITALGGIDKLWQQPGLALTAAGKHKRVVAMDALYLIGFGPRLPAAVREAAERLRGDAADGRKTAAG
;
A
#
# COMPACT_ATOMS: atom_id res chain seq x y z
N ARG A 1 -16.94 -12.33 0.57
CA ARG A 1 -15.55 -12.45 0.19
C ARG A 1 -14.67 -11.50 0.98
N SER A 2 -13.49 -11.96 1.29
CA SER A 2 -12.57 -11.20 2.13
C SER A 2 -12.13 -9.91 1.45
N LYS A 3 -12.00 -8.89 2.27
CA LYS A 3 -11.41 -7.64 1.80
C LYS A 3 -9.90 -7.81 1.69
N PRO A 4 -9.27 -7.17 0.69
CA PRO A 4 -7.80 -7.19 0.65
C PRO A 4 -7.23 -6.56 1.90
N ARG A 5 -6.18 -7.14 2.43
CA ARG A 5 -5.47 -6.60 3.59
C ARG A 5 -4.33 -5.73 3.06
N VAL A 6 -4.45 -4.44 3.27
CA VAL A 6 -3.56 -3.45 2.65
C VAL A 6 -2.67 -2.82 3.69
N LEU A 7 -1.40 -2.72 3.37
CA LEU A 7 -0.44 -1.95 4.16
C LEU A 7 0.03 -0.79 3.30
N PHE A 8 -0.17 0.44 3.78
CA PHE A 8 0.32 1.62 3.09
C PHE A 8 1.70 1.97 3.59
N ILE A 9 2.64 2.13 2.68
CA ILE A 9 4.01 2.54 3.01
C ILE A 9 4.25 3.92 2.42
N LEU A 10 4.67 4.84 3.27
CA LEU A 10 5.00 6.20 2.88
C LEU A 10 6.50 6.38 2.93
N SER A 11 7.09 6.68 1.78
CA SER A 11 8.52 6.92 1.67
C SER A 11 8.75 8.21 0.91
N HIS A 12 9.37 9.19 1.53
CA HIS A 12 9.75 10.38 0.79
C HIS A 12 11.14 10.86 1.19
N SER A 13 11.54 10.60 2.40
CA SER A 13 12.90 10.85 2.85
C SER A 13 13.06 10.15 4.18
N GLY A 14 14.26 9.68 4.43
CA GLY A 14 14.53 8.99 5.69
C GLY A 14 13.87 7.63 5.76
N THR A 15 13.51 7.21 6.95
CA THR A 15 12.94 5.89 7.18
C THR A 15 11.51 5.81 6.67
N PRO A 16 11.16 4.78 5.90
CA PRO A 16 9.78 4.59 5.49
C PRO A 16 8.86 4.45 6.69
N GLN A 17 7.61 4.89 6.52
CA GLN A 17 6.59 4.82 7.55
C GLN A 17 5.39 4.05 7.04
N VAL A 18 4.62 3.51 7.97
CA VAL A 18 3.38 2.82 7.66
C VAL A 18 2.22 3.61 8.24
N ALA A 19 1.06 3.53 7.60
CA ALA A 19 -0.09 4.35 7.96
C ALA A 19 -1.09 3.55 8.77
N GLY A 20 -1.35 4.01 9.99
CA GLY A 20 -2.40 3.46 10.83
C GLY A 20 -3.68 4.25 10.70
N GLU A 21 -4.51 4.17 11.74
CA GLU A 21 -5.81 4.83 11.75
C GLU A 21 -5.67 6.34 11.83
N GLY A 22 -6.64 7.02 11.26
CA GLY A 22 -6.69 8.48 11.33
C GLY A 22 -5.83 9.19 10.30
N THR A 23 -5.11 8.46 9.48
CA THR A 23 -4.31 9.07 8.42
C THR A 23 -5.14 9.21 7.15
N ALA A 24 -4.69 10.08 6.25
CA ALA A 24 -5.34 10.21 4.95
C ALA A 24 -5.28 8.89 4.18
N ALA A 25 -4.17 8.18 4.31
CA ALA A 25 -4.04 6.89 3.63
C ALA A 25 -5.03 5.87 4.19
N ASP A 26 -5.25 5.87 5.49
CA ASP A 26 -6.24 5.00 6.11
C ASP A 26 -7.63 5.27 5.53
N ALA A 27 -8.01 6.54 5.45
CA ALA A 27 -9.30 6.91 4.89
C ALA A 27 -9.42 6.45 3.43
N PHE A 28 -8.34 6.62 2.67
CA PHE A 28 -8.35 6.19 1.28
C PHE A 28 -8.55 4.68 1.16
N ILE A 29 -7.83 3.90 1.97
CA ILE A 29 -7.96 2.45 1.96
C ILE A 29 -9.39 2.04 2.24
N ARG A 30 -10.01 2.66 3.25
CA ARG A 30 -11.38 2.31 3.61
C ARG A 30 -12.34 2.64 2.48
N LEU A 31 -12.11 3.76 1.79
CA LEU A 31 -12.96 4.13 0.67
C LEU A 31 -12.89 3.13 -0.48
N THR A 32 -11.79 2.40 -0.61
CA THR A 32 -11.68 1.37 -1.64
C THR A 32 -12.39 0.08 -1.26
N GLY A 33 -12.92 -0.01 -0.04
CA GLY A 33 -13.52 -1.25 0.43
C GLY A 33 -12.50 -2.25 0.94
N SER A 34 -11.27 -1.82 1.14
CA SER A 34 -10.21 -2.69 1.63
C SER A 34 -10.03 -2.54 3.13
N SER A 35 -9.25 -3.43 3.71
CA SER A 35 -8.97 -3.42 5.13
C SER A 35 -7.56 -2.89 5.36
N ASN A 36 -7.42 -1.91 6.25
CA ASN A 36 -6.10 -1.44 6.65
C ASN A 36 -5.55 -2.38 7.72
N VAL A 37 -4.43 -3.05 7.42
CA VAL A 37 -3.89 -4.04 8.35
C VAL A 37 -3.43 -3.41 9.67
N LEU A 38 -3.25 -2.09 9.70
CA LEU A 38 -2.83 -1.40 10.91
C LEU A 38 -3.99 -0.71 11.63
N ALA A 39 -5.22 -1.20 11.44
CA ALA A 39 -6.34 -0.74 12.25
C ALA A 39 -5.99 -0.97 13.71
N GLY A 40 -6.22 0.04 14.54
CA GLY A 40 -5.84 -0.04 15.94
C GLY A 40 -4.52 0.65 16.26
N VAL A 41 -3.74 0.98 15.23
CA VAL A 41 -2.53 1.76 15.38
C VAL A 41 -2.84 3.17 14.94
N GLN A 42 -2.49 4.16 15.73
CA GLN A 42 -2.82 5.55 15.44
C GLN A 42 -1.68 6.24 14.69
N GLY A 43 -2.05 6.93 13.60
CA GLY A 43 -1.11 7.76 12.89
C GLY A 43 -0.06 6.99 12.12
N TYR A 44 0.97 7.71 11.68
CA TYR A 44 2.08 7.10 10.96
C TYR A 44 3.10 6.59 11.97
N LYS A 45 3.64 5.41 11.68
CA LYS A 45 4.66 4.81 12.53
C LYS A 45 5.84 4.38 11.68
N PRO A 46 7.04 4.33 12.23
CA PRO A 46 8.17 3.81 11.48
C PRO A 46 7.92 2.38 11.04
N MET A 47 8.37 2.06 9.83
CA MET A 47 8.24 0.71 9.32
C MET A 47 9.31 -0.16 9.95
N THR A 48 8.89 -1.19 10.67
CA THR A 48 9.81 -2.14 11.30
C THR A 48 9.48 -3.54 10.83
N THR A 49 10.46 -4.42 10.93
CA THR A 49 10.25 -5.81 10.56
C THR A 49 9.11 -6.42 11.37
N GLU A 50 9.08 -6.14 12.66
CA GLU A 50 8.05 -6.70 13.52
C GLU A 50 6.66 -6.24 13.14
N ALA A 51 6.52 -4.95 12.83
CA ALA A 51 5.24 -4.41 12.46
C ALA A 51 4.73 -5.05 11.17
N ILE A 52 5.60 -5.22 10.21
CA ILE A 52 5.22 -5.80 8.92
C ILE A 52 4.82 -7.26 9.08
N VAL A 53 5.62 -8.02 9.81
CA VAL A 53 5.33 -9.45 9.97
C VAL A 53 4.04 -9.64 10.75
N ALA A 54 3.81 -8.83 11.77
CA ALA A 54 2.58 -8.92 12.54
C ALA A 54 1.35 -8.52 11.73
N ALA A 55 1.52 -7.59 10.82
CA ALA A 55 0.39 -7.08 10.03
C ALA A 55 -0.04 -8.06 8.93
N LEU A 56 0.89 -8.80 8.37
CA LEU A 56 0.63 -9.81 7.34
C LEU A 56 -0.22 -9.26 6.19
N PRO A 57 0.28 -8.23 5.49
CA PRO A 57 -0.48 -7.65 4.39
C PRO A 57 -0.54 -8.57 3.18
N ASP A 58 -1.65 -8.48 2.44
CA ASP A 58 -1.81 -9.19 1.18
C ASP A 58 -1.26 -8.37 0.02
N VAL A 59 -1.31 -7.05 0.14
CA VAL A 59 -0.89 -6.15 -0.92
C VAL A 59 -0.36 -4.87 -0.28
N ILE A 60 0.65 -4.29 -0.91
CA ILE A 60 1.24 -3.02 -0.48
C ILE A 60 0.65 -1.89 -1.32
N LEU A 61 0.23 -0.83 -0.66
CA LEU A 61 -0.19 0.39 -1.33
C LEU A 61 0.85 1.45 -1.03
N THR A 62 1.34 2.13 -2.06
CA THR A 62 2.33 3.15 -1.87
C THR A 62 2.19 4.21 -2.95
N THR A 63 3.08 5.18 -2.98
CA THR A 63 3.04 6.22 -3.99
C THR A 63 4.16 6.00 -5.00
N THR A 64 3.91 6.45 -6.23
CA THR A 64 4.95 6.37 -7.25
C THR A 64 6.16 7.21 -6.83
N GLN A 65 5.92 8.35 -6.17
CA GLN A 65 7.00 9.17 -5.65
C GLN A 65 7.80 8.43 -4.58
N GLY A 66 7.10 7.65 -3.74
CA GLY A 66 7.77 6.88 -2.70
C GLY A 66 8.67 5.79 -3.25
N ILE A 67 8.24 5.13 -4.32
CA ILE A 67 9.07 4.11 -4.95
C ILE A 67 10.35 4.75 -5.50
N THR A 68 10.20 5.91 -6.15
CA THR A 68 11.36 6.64 -6.64
C THR A 68 12.30 7.01 -5.49
N ALA A 69 11.75 7.44 -4.37
CA ALA A 69 12.57 7.83 -3.22
C ALA A 69 13.33 6.64 -2.65
N LEU A 70 12.77 5.44 -2.74
CA LEU A 70 13.46 4.25 -2.26
C LEU A 70 14.56 3.78 -3.20
N GLY A 71 14.52 4.22 -4.45
CA GLY A 71 15.49 3.77 -5.43
C GLY A 71 14.93 2.74 -6.39
N GLY A 72 13.62 2.53 -6.40
CA GLY A 72 12.96 1.61 -7.31
C GLY A 72 12.17 0.54 -6.60
N ILE A 73 11.38 -0.20 -7.37
CA ILE A 73 10.50 -1.21 -6.81
C ILE A 73 11.28 -2.35 -6.16
N ASP A 74 12.46 -2.67 -6.70
CA ASP A 74 13.26 -3.74 -6.11
C ASP A 74 13.71 -3.39 -4.70
N LYS A 75 13.95 -2.11 -4.45
CA LYS A 75 14.34 -1.66 -3.13
C LYS A 75 13.19 -1.82 -2.14
N LEU A 76 11.96 -1.68 -2.61
CA LEU A 76 10.81 -1.91 -1.75
C LEU A 76 10.83 -3.35 -1.21
N TRP A 77 11.04 -4.33 -2.08
CA TRP A 77 11.00 -5.72 -1.66
C TRP A 77 12.18 -6.11 -0.80
N GLN A 78 13.22 -5.28 -0.78
CA GLN A 78 14.37 -5.53 0.10
C GLN A 78 14.14 -5.03 1.51
N GLN A 79 13.04 -4.32 1.76
CA GLN A 79 12.75 -3.85 3.11
C GLN A 79 12.53 -5.03 4.05
N PRO A 80 13.11 -4.97 5.27
CA PRO A 80 13.02 -6.10 6.19
C PRO A 80 11.57 -6.48 6.49
N GLY A 81 11.31 -7.76 6.46
CA GLY A 81 10.00 -8.28 6.80
C GLY A 81 9.04 -8.42 5.64
N LEU A 82 9.21 -7.63 4.58
CA LEU A 82 8.26 -7.70 3.47
C LEU A 82 8.29 -9.03 2.74
N ALA A 83 9.47 -9.62 2.61
CA ALA A 83 9.59 -10.89 1.92
C ALA A 83 8.85 -12.02 2.63
N LEU A 84 8.55 -11.83 3.92
CA LEU A 84 7.86 -12.84 4.71
C LEU A 84 6.34 -12.73 4.61
N THR A 85 5.83 -11.71 3.95
CA THR A 85 4.40 -11.49 3.83
C THR A 85 3.90 -12.04 2.50
N ALA A 86 2.59 -12.26 2.41
CA ALA A 86 1.99 -12.66 1.14
C ALA A 86 2.26 -11.62 0.07
N ALA A 87 2.17 -10.34 0.44
CA ALA A 87 2.46 -9.26 -0.51
C ALA A 87 3.86 -9.38 -1.07
N GLY A 88 4.84 -9.65 -0.21
CA GLY A 88 6.23 -9.77 -0.66
C GLY A 88 6.48 -11.03 -1.46
N LYS A 89 5.88 -12.13 -1.05
CA LYS A 89 6.07 -13.40 -1.75
C LYS A 89 5.52 -13.33 -3.17
N HIS A 90 4.42 -12.61 -3.36
CA HIS A 90 3.78 -12.51 -4.66
C HIS A 90 4.07 -11.18 -5.34
N LYS A 91 4.86 -10.33 -4.71
CA LYS A 91 5.25 -9.02 -5.25
C LYS A 91 4.05 -8.18 -5.64
N ARG A 92 3.07 -8.16 -4.76
CA ARG A 92 1.82 -7.44 -5.00
C ARG A 92 1.93 -6.03 -4.43
N VAL A 93 2.01 -5.06 -5.32
CA VAL A 93 2.09 -3.67 -4.94
C VAL A 93 1.22 -2.84 -5.89
N VAL A 94 0.53 -1.86 -5.32
CA VAL A 94 -0.20 -0.87 -6.09
C VAL A 94 0.44 0.46 -5.78
N ALA A 95 0.97 1.12 -6.81
CA ALA A 95 1.59 2.43 -6.65
C ALA A 95 0.74 3.45 -7.39
N MET A 96 0.42 4.54 -6.71
CA MET A 96 -0.39 5.60 -7.28
C MET A 96 0.25 6.93 -7.00
N ASP A 97 -0.09 7.92 -7.83
CA ASP A 97 0.39 9.27 -7.62
C ASP A 97 -0.06 9.77 -6.26
N ALA A 98 0.86 10.40 -5.52
CA ALA A 98 0.55 10.86 -4.18
C ALA A 98 -0.62 11.84 -4.13
N LEU A 99 -0.77 12.66 -5.17
CA LEU A 99 -1.87 13.60 -5.20
C LEU A 99 -3.21 12.89 -5.29
N TYR A 100 -3.26 11.74 -5.93
CA TYR A 100 -4.47 10.93 -5.97
C TYR A 100 -4.75 10.31 -4.61
N LEU A 101 -3.71 9.80 -3.97
CA LEU A 101 -3.90 9.00 -2.77
C LEU A 101 -4.27 9.82 -1.55
N ILE A 102 -3.59 10.92 -1.33
CA ILE A 102 -3.74 11.65 -0.07
C ILE A 102 -4.12 13.10 -0.24
N GLY A 103 -4.30 13.55 -1.47
CA GLY A 103 -4.67 14.93 -1.72
C GLY A 103 -6.15 15.21 -1.55
N PHE A 104 -6.98 14.19 -1.71
CA PHE A 104 -8.44 14.34 -1.59
C PHE A 104 -8.96 15.48 -2.44
N GLY A 105 -8.40 15.63 -3.64
CA GLY A 105 -8.84 16.66 -4.56
C GLY A 105 -10.04 16.21 -5.39
N PRO A 106 -10.36 16.97 -6.42
CA PRO A 106 -11.53 16.66 -7.25
C PRO A 106 -11.49 15.29 -7.91
N ARG A 107 -10.31 14.69 -8.00
CA ARG A 107 -10.16 13.39 -8.64
C ARG A 107 -10.30 12.22 -7.68
N LEU A 108 -10.65 12.51 -6.43
CA LEU A 108 -10.74 11.45 -5.44
C LEU A 108 -11.66 10.30 -5.85
N PRO A 109 -12.88 10.55 -6.38
CA PRO A 109 -13.73 9.41 -6.74
C PRO A 109 -13.10 8.50 -7.79
N ALA A 110 -12.43 9.07 -8.78
CA ALA A 110 -11.77 8.26 -9.80
C ALA A 110 -10.59 7.50 -9.21
N ALA A 111 -9.84 8.15 -8.33
CA ALA A 111 -8.70 7.51 -7.71
C ALA A 111 -9.12 6.34 -6.83
N VAL A 112 -10.22 6.51 -6.08
CA VAL A 112 -10.73 5.43 -5.24
C VAL A 112 -11.15 4.26 -6.09
N ARG A 113 -11.85 4.53 -7.19
CA ARG A 113 -12.32 3.46 -8.07
C ARG A 113 -11.14 2.70 -8.68
N GLU A 114 -10.16 3.44 -9.18
CA GLU A 114 -8.99 2.82 -9.76
C GLU A 114 -8.23 1.98 -8.74
N ALA A 115 -8.04 2.53 -7.55
CA ALA A 115 -7.32 1.80 -6.51
C ALA A 115 -8.08 0.55 -6.09
N ALA A 116 -9.41 0.65 -5.96
CA ALA A 116 -10.21 -0.49 -5.57
C ALA A 116 -10.07 -1.62 -6.59
N GLU A 117 -10.09 -1.27 -7.86
CA GLU A 117 -9.94 -2.27 -8.91
C GLU A 117 -8.55 -2.90 -8.87
N ARG A 118 -7.52 -2.08 -8.71
CA ARG A 118 -6.17 -2.58 -8.71
C ARG A 118 -5.87 -3.44 -7.47
N LEU A 119 -6.38 -3.02 -6.33
CA LEU A 119 -6.13 -3.79 -5.10
C LEU A 119 -6.80 -5.16 -5.14
N ARG A 120 -7.99 -5.23 -5.73
CA ARG A 120 -8.68 -6.50 -5.88
C ARG A 120 -8.24 -7.24 -7.13
N GLY A 121 -8.14 -6.51 -8.22
CA GLY A 121 -7.88 -7.10 -9.52
C GLY A 121 -6.48 -7.64 -9.68
N ASP A 122 -5.51 -6.99 -9.05
CA ASP A 122 -4.14 -7.46 -9.15
C ASP A 122 -4.01 -8.88 -8.62
N ALA A 123 -4.83 -9.21 -7.63
CA ALA A 123 -4.83 -10.56 -7.12
C ALA A 123 -5.31 -11.55 -8.17
N ALA A 124 -6.30 -11.15 -8.96
CA ALA A 124 -6.89 -12.02 -9.97
C ALA A 124 -6.18 -11.87 -11.31
N ASP A 125 -5.65 -10.70 -11.59
CA ASP A 125 -5.11 -10.35 -12.88
C ASP A 125 -3.63 -10.07 -12.86
N GLY A 126 -2.90 -10.77 -12.03
CA GLY A 126 -1.46 -10.59 -11.98
C GLY A 126 -0.81 -10.71 -13.35
N ARG A 127 -1.32 -11.59 -14.16
CA ARG A 127 -0.78 -11.78 -15.50
C ARG A 127 -0.99 -10.54 -16.36
N LYS A 128 -2.10 -9.86 -16.18
CA LYS A 128 -2.35 -8.63 -16.93
C LYS A 128 -1.38 -7.55 -16.54
N THR A 129 -1.13 -7.42 -15.26
CA THR A 129 -0.15 -6.48 -14.76
C THR A 129 1.23 -6.79 -15.32
N ALA A 130 1.57 -8.06 -15.34
CA ALA A 130 2.87 -8.48 -15.85
C ALA A 130 3.00 -8.20 -17.33
N ALA A 131 1.90 -8.31 -18.06
CA ALA A 131 1.92 -8.05 -19.50
C ALA A 131 1.93 -6.57 -19.80
N GLY A 132 1.39 -5.77 -18.92
CA GLY A 132 1.32 -4.33 -19.12
C GLY A 132 2.60 -3.62 -18.70
#